data_7e5e101e35932bde1b67d82cd9b0eb32
#
_entry.id   7e5e101e35932bde1b67d82cd9b0eb32
#
_cell.length_a   1.000
_cell.length_b   1.000
_cell.length_c   1.000
_cell.angle_alpha   90.00
_cell.angle_beta   90.00
_cell.angle_gamma   90.00
#
_symmetry.space_group_name_H-M   'P 1'
#
loop_
_entity.id
_entity.type
_entity.pdbx_description
1 polymer ?
#
loop_
_entity_poly.entity_id
_entity_poly.type
_entity_poly.pdbx_seq_one_letter_code
_entity_poly.pdbx_strand_id
1 'polypeptide(L)' 'MARSGLHRLTGRNGGPNCDDDCPNVYMDTADGGIVVQGNQCSSFQPPAGEALVKIPEHVLREAVRALGW' A
#
# COMPACT_ATOMS: atom_id res chain seq x y z
N MET A 1 -9.59 -6.66 10.49
CA MET A 1 -9.40 -7.83 9.61
C MET A 1 -7.94 -8.09 9.39
N ALA A 2 -7.51 -9.28 9.65
CA ALA A 2 -6.12 -9.65 9.46
C ALA A 2 -5.78 -9.73 7.98
N ARG A 3 -4.65 -9.20 7.62
CA ARG A 3 -4.11 -9.37 6.27
C ARG A 3 -2.98 -10.38 6.35
N SER A 4 -3.40 -11.61 6.38
CA SER A 4 -2.52 -12.73 6.60
C SER A 4 -1.39 -12.73 5.59
N GLY A 5 -0.15 -12.85 6.05
CA GLY A 5 0.99 -12.84 5.15
C GLY A 5 1.46 -11.46 4.71
N LEU A 6 0.83 -10.39 5.21
CA LEU A 6 1.21 -9.04 4.86
C LEU A 6 1.71 -8.29 6.09
N HIS A 7 2.81 -7.57 5.94
CA HIS A 7 3.35 -6.70 6.97
C HIS A 7 3.07 -5.26 6.56
N ARG A 8 2.27 -4.54 7.36
CA ARG A 8 1.91 -3.17 7.04
C ARG A 8 3.08 -2.23 7.28
N LEU A 9 3.40 -1.43 6.27
CA LEU A 9 4.51 -0.49 6.32
C LEU A 9 4.08 0.93 6.66
N THR A 10 2.78 1.24 6.52
CA THR A 10 2.27 2.60 6.68
C THR A 10 1.12 2.62 7.66
N GLY A 11 0.67 3.83 8.03
CA GLY A 11 -0.50 3.99 8.87
C GLY A 11 -0.21 3.90 10.36
N ARG A 12 1.03 3.67 10.74
CA ARG A 12 1.38 3.56 12.16
C ARG A 12 1.24 4.87 12.90
N ASN A 13 1.64 5.96 12.22
CA ASN A 13 1.49 7.30 12.74
C ASN A 13 0.42 8.05 11.99
N GLY A 14 -0.37 7.34 11.23
CA GLY A 14 -1.40 7.93 10.42
C GLY A 14 -2.58 8.35 11.26
N GLY A 15 -3.56 8.87 10.61
CA GLY A 15 -4.78 9.26 11.27
C GLY A 15 -5.45 8.08 11.93
N PRO A 16 -6.30 8.35 12.88
CA PRO A 16 -6.93 7.31 13.69
C PRO A 16 -7.85 6.38 12.91
N ASN A 17 -8.23 6.74 11.71
CA ASN A 17 -9.20 5.96 10.94
C ASN A 17 -8.57 5.23 9.77
N CYS A 18 -7.26 5.07 9.78
CA CYS A 18 -6.55 4.53 8.62
C CYS A 18 -6.05 3.12 8.85
N ASP A 19 -6.94 2.24 9.30
CA ASP A 19 -6.57 0.84 9.47
C ASP A 19 -6.75 0.05 8.19
N ASP A 20 -8.00 -0.12 7.75
CA ASP A 20 -8.28 -0.96 6.59
C ASP A 20 -8.77 -0.19 5.38
N ASP A 21 -9.34 1.00 5.61
CA ASP A 21 -10.00 1.75 4.55
C ASP A 21 -9.14 2.83 3.94
N CYS A 22 -8.00 3.11 4.53
CA CYS A 22 -7.11 4.15 4.02
C CYS A 22 -6.05 3.54 3.12
N PRO A 23 -5.47 4.35 2.23
CA PRO A 23 -4.34 3.87 1.43
C PRO A 23 -3.22 3.41 2.33
N ASN A 24 -2.68 2.26 2.04
CA ASN A 24 -1.59 1.67 2.81
C ASN A 24 -0.67 0.88 1.89
N VAL A 25 0.55 0.66 2.36
CA VAL A 25 1.53 -0.15 1.66
C VAL A 25 1.93 -1.29 2.59
N TYR A 26 2.04 -2.47 2.02
CA TYR A 26 2.35 -3.69 2.74
C TYR A 26 3.50 -4.42 2.07
N MET A 27 4.22 -5.21 2.84
CA MET A 27 5.17 -6.15 2.27
C MET A 27 4.58 -7.55 2.38
N ASP A 28 4.59 -8.28 1.27
CA ASP A 28 4.16 -9.67 1.27
C ASP A 28 5.30 -10.51 1.85
N THR A 29 5.04 -11.16 2.97
CA THR A 29 6.10 -11.90 3.66
C THR A 29 6.47 -13.19 2.95
N ALA A 30 5.67 -13.63 1.98
CA ALA A 30 5.96 -14.86 1.24
C ALA A 30 7.07 -14.66 0.20
N ASP A 31 7.10 -13.50 -0.45
CA ASP A 31 8.06 -13.29 -1.53
C ASP A 31 8.76 -11.94 -1.48
N GLY A 32 8.45 -11.12 -0.49
CA GLY A 32 9.06 -9.79 -0.39
C GLY A 32 8.48 -8.76 -1.34
N GLY A 33 7.42 -9.10 -2.06
CA GLY A 33 6.76 -8.14 -2.95
C GLY A 33 6.06 -7.04 -2.16
N ILE A 34 5.76 -5.96 -2.83
CA ILE A 34 5.10 -4.82 -2.22
C ILE A 34 3.66 -4.75 -2.71
N VAL A 35 2.73 -4.71 -1.76
CA VAL A 35 1.31 -4.63 -2.06
C VAL A 35 0.83 -3.23 -1.70
N VAL A 36 0.18 -2.56 -2.64
CA VAL A 36 -0.29 -1.19 -2.47
C VAL A 36 -1.80 -1.15 -2.50
N GLN A 37 -2.39 -0.61 -1.45
CA GLN A 37 -3.82 -0.38 -1.37
C GLN A 37 -4.08 1.10 -1.60
N GLY A 38 -4.96 1.41 -2.53
CA GLY A 38 -5.30 2.80 -2.83
C GLY A 38 -6.56 2.88 -3.67
N ASN A 39 -6.90 4.08 -4.08
CA ASN A 39 -8.05 4.30 -4.94
C ASN A 39 -7.74 3.80 -6.34
N GLN A 40 -8.66 3.04 -6.90
CA GLN A 40 -8.51 2.59 -8.28
C GLN A 40 -8.40 3.79 -9.20
N CYS A 41 -7.47 3.71 -10.12
CA CYS A 41 -7.15 4.81 -11.01
C CYS A 41 -7.27 4.33 -12.45
N SER A 42 -7.79 5.19 -13.33
CA SER A 42 -7.93 4.85 -14.74
C SER A 42 -7.24 5.86 -15.64
N SER A 43 -6.07 6.33 -15.21
CA SER A 43 -5.28 7.29 -15.99
C SER A 43 -4.88 6.73 -17.36
N PHE A 44 -4.68 5.43 -17.44
CA PHE A 44 -4.48 4.74 -18.72
C PHE A 44 -4.90 3.28 -18.53
N GLN A 45 -4.98 2.57 -19.64
CA GLN A 45 -5.38 1.16 -19.62
C GLN A 45 -4.14 0.29 -19.40
N PRO A 46 -4.01 -0.37 -18.26
CA PRO A 46 -2.87 -1.26 -18.05
C PRO A 46 -3.04 -2.56 -18.83
N PRO A 47 -1.96 -3.32 -19.00
CA PRO A 47 -2.06 -4.65 -19.60
C PRO A 47 -2.97 -5.57 -18.78
N ALA A 48 -3.46 -6.61 -19.41
CA ALA A 48 -4.30 -7.58 -18.74
C ALA A 48 -3.58 -8.17 -17.54
N GLY A 49 -4.29 -8.27 -16.42
CA GLY A 49 -3.73 -8.78 -15.18
C GLY A 49 -3.09 -7.72 -14.31
N GLU A 50 -3.02 -6.48 -14.78
CA GLU A 50 -2.48 -5.38 -14.00
C GLU A 50 -3.58 -4.37 -13.70
N ALA A 51 -3.35 -3.55 -12.67
CA ALA A 51 -4.29 -2.51 -12.29
C ALA A 51 -3.51 -1.30 -11.79
N LEU A 52 -4.16 -0.15 -11.88
CA LEU A 52 -3.58 1.10 -11.39
C LEU A 52 -4.27 1.50 -10.10
N VAL A 53 -3.48 1.95 -9.11
CA VAL A 53 -4.02 2.57 -7.91
C VAL A 53 -3.27 3.87 -7.67
N LYS A 54 -3.94 4.79 -7.00
CA LYS A 54 -3.36 6.08 -6.67
C LYS A 54 -3.29 6.20 -5.16
N ILE A 55 -2.14 6.60 -4.64
CA ILE A 55 -1.97 6.84 -3.21
C ILE A 55 -1.34 8.23 -3.03
N PRO A 56 -1.57 8.88 -1.88
CA PRO A 56 -0.89 10.13 -1.59
C PRO A 56 0.61 9.92 -1.47
N GLU A 57 1.36 10.95 -1.82
CA GLU A 57 2.81 10.89 -1.80
C GLU A 57 3.34 10.53 -0.41
N HIS A 58 2.75 11.09 0.64
CA HIS A 58 3.25 10.87 1.99
C HIS A 58 3.12 9.40 2.41
N VAL A 59 2.16 8.68 1.86
CA VAL A 59 2.02 7.25 2.15
C VAL A 59 3.20 6.49 1.56
N LEU A 60 3.60 6.83 0.35
CA LEU A 60 4.77 6.21 -0.27
C LEU A 60 6.04 6.53 0.51
N ARG A 61 6.19 7.79 0.94
CA ARG A 61 7.36 8.17 1.72
C ARG A 61 7.45 7.40 3.03
N GLU A 62 6.32 7.21 3.70
CA GLU A 62 6.30 6.45 4.94
C GLU A 62 6.73 5.01 4.70
N ALA A 63 6.27 4.40 3.62
CA ALA A 63 6.65 3.03 3.26
C ALA A 63 8.15 2.93 3.02
N VAL A 64 8.72 3.89 2.30
CA VAL A 64 10.15 3.92 2.02
C VAL A 64 10.95 3.99 3.32
N ARG A 65 10.53 4.83 4.25
CA ARG A 65 11.20 4.92 5.55
C ARG A 65 11.10 3.61 6.32
N ALA A 66 9.93 2.99 6.30
CA ALA A 66 9.74 1.73 7.01
C ALA A 66 10.62 0.62 6.45
N LEU A 67 10.93 0.68 5.16
CA LEU A 67 11.80 -0.30 4.52
C LEU A 67 13.28 0.04 4.71
N GLY A 68 13.59 1.22 5.20
CA GLY A 68 14.96 1.62 5.39
C GLY A 68 15.67 2.03 4.11
N TRP A 69 14.90 2.47 3.14
CA TRP A 69 15.46 2.84 1.83
C TRP A 69 15.86 4.31 1.75
#